data_df2bc0457dc3cf6684d73399ed8de0e7
#
_entry.id   df2bc0457dc3cf6684d73399ed8de0e7
#
_cell.length_a   1.000
_cell.length_b   1.000
_cell.length_c   1.000
_cell.angle_alpha   90.00
_cell.angle_beta   90.00
_cell.angle_gamma   90.00
#
_symmetry.space_group_name_H-M   'P 1'
#
loop_
_entity.id
_entity.type
_entity.pdbx_description
1 polymer ?
#
loop_
_entity_poly.entity_id
_entity_poly.type
_entity_poly.pdbx_seq_one_letter_code
_entity_poly.pdbx_strand_id
1 'polypeptide(L)'
;MQKPIVVVGSINLDLVVGADRIPQVGETVIGKTFSTFYGGKGANQAVAVAKLGYSVSMVGNVGSDAFGTQLRNGLKDAGVDTAYVDTVEGPSGVALITTGRSGENNIVVVPGANGHLTPELLEKAATILERAGFLLAQLEIPLETVDYLAQFAERHNIPLMLDPAPARELPTALLRRLTWITPNETEATE
;
A
#
# COMPACT_ATOMS: atom_id res chain seq x y z
N MET A 1 -22.64 -4.70 16.02
CA MET A 1 -22.09 -4.30 14.71
C MET A 1 -20.70 -4.89 14.57
N GLN A 2 -20.35 -5.43 13.42
CA GLN A 2 -19.01 -5.95 13.15
C GLN A 2 -18.01 -4.78 13.14
N LYS A 3 -16.86 -4.94 13.81
CA LYS A 3 -15.80 -3.93 13.80
C LYS A 3 -15.17 -3.86 12.41
N PRO A 4 -14.82 -2.67 11.90
CA PRO A 4 -14.20 -2.54 10.59
C PRO A 4 -12.80 -3.14 10.56
N ILE A 5 -12.35 -3.52 9.37
CA ILE A 5 -10.93 -3.76 9.09
C ILE A 5 -10.31 -2.41 8.71
N VAL A 6 -9.14 -2.11 9.22
CA VAL A 6 -8.41 -0.89 8.85
C VAL A 6 -7.11 -1.28 8.17
N VAL A 7 -6.90 -0.77 6.97
CA VAL A 7 -5.67 -0.96 6.22
C VAL A 7 -4.84 0.32 6.31
N VAL A 8 -3.61 0.18 6.79
CA VAL A 8 -2.63 1.28 6.83
C VAL A 8 -1.56 0.96 5.79
N GLY A 9 -1.43 1.78 4.74
CA GLY A 9 -0.49 1.40 3.69
C GLY A 9 -0.47 2.32 2.47
N SER A 10 0.13 1.80 1.41
CA SER A 10 0.39 2.49 0.16
C SER A 10 -0.82 2.58 -0.76
N ILE A 11 -0.82 3.67 -1.55
CA ILE A 11 -1.80 3.93 -2.61
C ILE A 11 -1.00 4.39 -3.84
N ASN A 12 -0.98 3.61 -4.92
CA ASN A 12 -0.19 3.87 -6.12
C ASN A 12 -1.06 3.93 -7.37
N LEU A 13 -0.58 4.66 -8.38
CA LEU A 13 -1.02 4.49 -9.75
C LEU A 13 0.05 3.69 -10.51
N ASP A 14 -0.33 2.54 -11.05
CA ASP A 14 0.55 1.71 -11.86
C ASP A 14 0.45 2.15 -13.32
N LEU A 15 1.59 2.58 -13.90
CA LEU A 15 1.74 3.00 -15.29
C LEU A 15 2.41 1.86 -16.05
N VAL A 16 1.62 1.14 -16.86
CA VAL A 16 2.06 -0.11 -17.50
C VAL A 16 2.27 0.10 -18.99
N VAL A 17 3.47 -0.15 -19.47
CA VAL A 17 3.83 -0.17 -20.88
C VAL A 17 4.09 -1.61 -21.33
N GLY A 18 3.33 -2.09 -22.31
CA GLY A 18 3.60 -3.36 -22.98
C GLY A 18 4.51 -3.15 -24.20
N ALA A 19 5.58 -3.93 -24.28
CA ALA A 19 6.51 -3.94 -25.41
C ALA A 19 6.79 -5.38 -25.87
N ASP A 20 7.50 -5.55 -26.99
CA ASP A 20 7.91 -6.90 -27.42
C ASP A 20 8.95 -7.51 -26.46
N ARG A 21 9.76 -6.68 -25.85
CA ARG A 21 10.77 -7.03 -24.85
C ARG A 21 11.11 -5.84 -23.96
N ILE A 22 11.69 -6.10 -22.83
CA ILE A 22 12.23 -5.07 -21.94
C ILE A 22 13.50 -4.46 -22.58
N PRO A 23 13.65 -3.10 -22.60
CA PRO A 23 14.85 -2.46 -23.13
C PRO A 23 16.09 -2.79 -22.30
N GLN A 24 17.23 -2.97 -22.94
CA GLN A 24 18.53 -3.04 -22.28
C GLN A 24 19.06 -1.64 -21.95
N VAL A 25 20.10 -1.58 -21.12
CA VAL A 25 20.74 -0.30 -20.77
C VAL A 25 21.21 0.44 -22.04
N GLY A 26 20.78 1.70 -22.16
CA GLY A 26 21.10 2.55 -23.32
C GLY A 26 20.20 2.32 -24.55
N GLU A 27 19.20 1.44 -24.46
CA GLU A 27 18.32 1.12 -25.58
C GLU A 27 16.98 1.85 -25.50
N THR A 28 16.43 2.21 -26.66
CA THR A 28 15.05 2.69 -26.82
C THR A 28 14.21 1.63 -27.53
N VAL A 29 13.09 1.22 -26.93
CA VAL A 29 12.12 0.30 -27.52
C VAL A 29 10.79 1.01 -27.71
N ILE A 30 10.10 0.72 -28.81
CA ILE A 30 8.75 1.25 -29.03
C ILE A 30 7.75 0.36 -28.28
N GLY A 31 7.02 0.97 -27.34
CA GLY A 31 5.89 0.33 -26.65
C GLY A 31 4.69 0.14 -27.58
N LYS A 32 3.89 -0.89 -27.32
CA LYS A 32 2.67 -1.24 -28.08
C LYS A 32 1.39 -0.84 -27.40
N THR A 33 1.40 -0.89 -26.06
CA THR A 33 0.24 -0.55 -25.24
C THR A 33 0.68 0.33 -24.08
N PHE A 34 -0.26 1.17 -23.65
CA PHE A 34 -0.14 1.90 -22.38
C PHE A 34 -1.46 1.78 -21.62
N SER A 35 -1.38 1.44 -20.36
CA SER A 35 -2.53 1.33 -19.47
C SER A 35 -2.19 1.84 -18.07
N THR A 36 -3.20 2.32 -17.36
CA THR A 36 -3.06 2.69 -15.96
C THR A 36 -3.94 1.80 -15.10
N PHE A 37 -3.44 1.39 -13.94
CA PHE A 37 -4.19 0.59 -12.98
C PHE A 37 -4.08 1.20 -11.59
N TYR A 38 -5.12 1.02 -10.79
CA TYR A 38 -5.04 1.30 -9.36
C TYR A 38 -4.19 0.22 -8.70
N GLY A 39 -3.18 0.65 -7.96
CA GLY A 39 -2.21 -0.20 -7.31
C GLY A 39 -1.85 0.29 -5.92
N GLY A 40 -0.71 -0.17 -5.42
CA GLY A 40 -0.29 -0.03 -4.04
C GLY A 40 -0.80 -1.18 -3.18
N LYS A 41 0.10 -1.80 -2.41
CA LYS A 41 -0.23 -3.00 -1.61
C LYS A 41 -1.35 -2.71 -0.61
N GLY A 42 -1.33 -1.53 0.03
CA GLY A 42 -2.39 -1.11 0.94
C GLY A 42 -3.75 -0.97 0.25
N ALA A 43 -3.79 -0.23 -0.86
CA ALA A 43 -5.02 -0.06 -1.64
C ALA A 43 -5.57 -1.41 -2.14
N ASN A 44 -4.70 -2.30 -2.62
CA ASN A 44 -5.10 -3.62 -3.09
C ASN A 44 -5.73 -4.47 -1.97
N GLN A 45 -5.15 -4.45 -0.76
CA GLN A 45 -5.72 -5.14 0.39
C GLN A 45 -7.06 -4.53 0.80
N ALA A 46 -7.19 -3.19 0.84
CA ALA A 46 -8.44 -2.53 1.18
C ALA A 46 -9.56 -2.87 0.19
N VAL A 47 -9.27 -2.84 -1.12
CA VAL A 47 -10.21 -3.22 -2.17
C VAL A 47 -10.58 -4.70 -2.07
N ALA A 48 -9.66 -5.59 -1.77
CA ALA A 48 -9.94 -7.01 -1.57
C ALA A 48 -10.91 -7.23 -0.40
N VAL A 49 -10.69 -6.56 0.73
CA VAL A 49 -11.56 -6.62 1.91
C VAL A 49 -12.98 -6.11 1.57
N ALA A 50 -13.07 -4.97 0.86
CA ALA A 50 -14.37 -4.43 0.43
C ALA A 50 -15.13 -5.40 -0.49
N LYS A 51 -14.43 -6.01 -1.46
CA LYS A 51 -15.02 -7.00 -2.38
C LYS A 51 -15.48 -8.28 -1.67
N LEU A 52 -14.88 -8.62 -0.54
CA LEU A 52 -15.33 -9.72 0.32
C LEU A 52 -16.55 -9.36 1.18
N GLY A 53 -17.04 -8.12 1.08
CA GLY A 53 -18.24 -7.65 1.79
C GLY A 53 -18.01 -7.19 3.22
N TYR A 54 -16.75 -6.95 3.62
CA TYR A 54 -16.42 -6.42 4.93
C TYR A 54 -16.30 -4.89 4.91
N SER A 55 -16.68 -4.25 6.02
CA SER A 55 -16.43 -2.82 6.22
C SER A 55 -14.92 -2.58 6.35
N VAL A 56 -14.38 -1.67 5.54
CA VAL A 56 -12.96 -1.35 5.52
C VAL A 56 -12.72 0.14 5.40
N SER A 57 -11.77 0.65 6.18
CA SER A 57 -11.25 2.02 6.06
C SER A 57 -9.79 1.97 5.65
N MET A 58 -9.39 2.86 4.73
CA MET A 58 -8.01 3.05 4.31
C MET A 58 -7.41 4.24 5.05
N VAL A 59 -6.25 4.03 5.67
CA VAL A 59 -5.37 5.08 6.21
C VAL A 59 -4.13 5.15 5.33
N GLY A 60 -3.90 6.28 4.69
CA GLY A 60 -2.80 6.45 3.75
C GLY A 60 -2.76 7.84 3.17
N ASN A 61 -1.82 8.08 2.27
CA ASN A 61 -1.63 9.38 1.63
C ASN A 61 -1.73 9.27 0.11
N VAL A 62 -2.29 10.32 -0.49
CA VAL A 62 -2.19 10.61 -1.92
C VAL A 62 -1.57 11.99 -2.12
N GLY A 63 -0.99 12.23 -3.29
CA GLY A 63 -0.43 13.54 -3.63
C GLY A 63 -1.50 14.58 -3.97
N SER A 64 -1.08 15.84 -4.03
CA SER A 64 -1.89 16.97 -4.50
C SER A 64 -2.01 17.03 -6.02
N ASP A 65 -1.51 16.05 -6.74
CA ASP A 65 -1.57 15.90 -8.19
C ASP A 65 -2.91 15.34 -8.71
N ALA A 66 -3.05 15.23 -10.04
CA ALA A 66 -4.25 14.66 -10.66
C ALA A 66 -4.45 13.18 -10.28
N PHE A 67 -3.37 12.44 -10.05
CA PHE A 67 -3.44 11.03 -9.65
C PHE A 67 -4.02 10.87 -8.24
N GLY A 68 -3.75 11.80 -7.32
CA GLY A 68 -4.29 11.74 -5.96
C GLY A 68 -5.81 11.75 -5.93
N THR A 69 -6.44 12.62 -6.73
CA THR A 69 -7.91 12.65 -6.87
C THR A 69 -8.44 11.37 -7.48
N GLN A 70 -7.78 10.87 -8.54
CA GLN A 70 -8.15 9.63 -9.23
C GLN A 70 -8.08 8.42 -8.30
N LEU A 71 -6.98 8.27 -7.55
CA LEU A 71 -6.75 7.17 -6.61
C LEU A 71 -7.78 7.15 -5.49
N ARG A 72 -8.06 8.31 -4.88
CA ARG A 72 -9.09 8.41 -3.84
C ARG A 72 -10.47 8.04 -4.36
N ASN A 73 -10.84 8.48 -5.55
CA ASN A 73 -12.13 8.12 -6.15
C ASN A 73 -12.20 6.63 -6.47
N GLY A 74 -11.14 6.02 -7.01
CA GLY A 74 -11.08 4.59 -7.27
C GLY A 74 -11.30 3.73 -6.01
N LEU A 75 -10.73 4.15 -4.86
CA LEU A 75 -10.98 3.48 -3.58
C LEU A 75 -12.44 3.60 -3.14
N LYS A 76 -13.04 4.81 -3.26
CA LYS A 76 -14.46 5.03 -2.94
C LYS A 76 -15.39 4.18 -3.81
N ASP A 77 -15.12 4.15 -5.11
CA ASP A 77 -15.91 3.38 -6.08
C ASP A 77 -15.83 1.86 -5.81
N ALA A 78 -14.70 1.42 -5.23
CA ALA A 78 -14.52 0.04 -4.76
C ALA A 78 -15.17 -0.25 -3.39
N GLY A 79 -15.82 0.73 -2.75
CA GLY A 79 -16.50 0.57 -1.47
C GLY A 79 -15.60 0.73 -0.24
N VAL A 80 -14.41 1.30 -0.40
CA VAL A 80 -13.48 1.59 0.71
C VAL A 80 -13.79 2.95 1.32
N ASP A 81 -13.88 3.03 2.65
CA ASP A 81 -13.93 4.31 3.35
C ASP A 81 -12.58 5.01 3.26
N THR A 82 -12.58 6.23 2.72
CA THR A 82 -11.38 7.05 2.47
C THR A 82 -11.31 8.29 3.35
N ALA A 83 -12.06 8.33 4.46
CA ALA A 83 -12.08 9.48 5.38
C ALA A 83 -10.69 9.79 5.97
N TYR A 84 -9.83 8.79 6.03
CA TYR A 84 -8.46 8.87 6.56
C TYR A 84 -7.38 8.73 5.46
N VAL A 85 -7.74 8.97 4.20
CA VAL A 85 -6.78 9.13 3.12
C VAL A 85 -6.47 10.61 2.99
N ASP A 86 -5.31 11.04 3.48
CA ASP A 86 -4.90 12.45 3.44
C ASP A 86 -4.31 12.83 2.08
N THR A 87 -4.35 14.14 1.78
CA THR A 87 -3.65 14.71 0.63
C THR A 87 -2.44 15.47 1.14
N VAL A 88 -1.25 15.09 0.67
CA VAL A 88 0.00 15.77 0.98
C VAL A 88 0.53 16.51 -0.25
N GLU A 89 1.29 17.55 -0.04
CA GLU A 89 1.91 18.29 -1.15
C GLU A 89 2.91 17.41 -1.90
N GLY A 90 2.87 17.46 -3.23
CA GLY A 90 3.74 16.69 -4.10
C GLY A 90 3.03 15.55 -4.85
N PRO A 91 3.82 14.65 -5.48
CA PRO A 91 3.28 13.58 -6.32
C PRO A 91 2.70 12.43 -5.49
N SER A 92 1.67 11.79 -6.04
CA SER A 92 1.18 10.49 -5.56
C SER A 92 2.22 9.38 -5.78
N GLY A 93 2.06 8.26 -5.08
CA GLY A 93 2.85 7.05 -5.36
C GLY A 93 2.58 6.51 -6.75
N VAL A 94 3.63 6.09 -7.46
CA VAL A 94 3.51 5.48 -8.79
C VAL A 94 4.41 4.26 -8.91
N ALA A 95 3.97 3.25 -9.70
CA ALA A 95 4.80 2.19 -10.19
C ALA A 95 4.94 2.32 -11.72
N LEU A 96 6.18 2.38 -12.21
CA LEU A 96 6.50 2.35 -13.63
C LEU A 96 6.79 0.88 -14.01
N ILE A 97 5.94 0.30 -14.84
CA ILE A 97 5.99 -1.12 -15.15
C ILE A 97 6.18 -1.29 -16.66
N THR A 98 7.23 -1.98 -17.06
CA THR A 98 7.41 -2.44 -18.44
C THR A 98 7.19 -3.94 -18.48
N THR A 99 6.34 -4.42 -19.38
CA THR A 99 6.09 -5.85 -19.59
C THR A 99 6.54 -6.27 -20.99
N GLY A 100 7.22 -7.39 -21.07
CA GLY A 100 7.61 -8.03 -22.33
C GLY A 100 6.62 -9.13 -22.75
N ARG A 101 6.74 -9.62 -23.99
CA ARG A 101 5.83 -10.59 -24.58
C ARG A 101 5.87 -11.97 -23.88
N SER A 102 7.00 -12.34 -23.29
CA SER A 102 7.17 -13.61 -22.56
C SER A 102 6.69 -13.54 -21.09
N GLY A 103 6.13 -12.39 -20.66
CA GLY A 103 5.59 -12.21 -19.32
C GLY A 103 6.59 -11.67 -18.31
N GLU A 104 7.84 -11.42 -18.74
CA GLU A 104 8.84 -10.72 -17.92
C GLU A 104 8.39 -9.28 -17.65
N ASN A 105 8.75 -8.75 -16.50
CA ASN A 105 8.49 -7.37 -16.14
C ASN A 105 9.72 -6.70 -15.50
N ASN A 106 9.71 -5.39 -15.56
CA ASN A 106 10.62 -4.51 -14.83
C ASN A 106 9.77 -3.43 -14.15
N ILE A 107 9.96 -3.26 -12.85
CA ILE A 107 9.14 -2.36 -12.02
C ILE A 107 10.05 -1.39 -11.27
N VAL A 108 9.74 -0.11 -11.38
CA VAL A 108 10.35 0.95 -10.57
C VAL A 108 9.23 1.63 -9.78
N VAL A 109 9.31 1.60 -8.46
CA VAL A 109 8.35 2.25 -7.57
C VAL A 109 8.91 3.58 -7.09
N VAL A 110 8.11 4.64 -7.23
CA VAL A 110 8.35 5.94 -6.63
C VAL A 110 7.33 6.12 -5.51
N PRO A 111 7.75 6.13 -4.23
CA PRO A 111 6.83 6.19 -3.09
C PRO A 111 5.92 7.41 -3.09
N GLY A 112 6.43 8.58 -3.51
CA GLY A 112 5.67 9.83 -3.50
C GLY A 112 5.01 10.06 -2.13
N ALA A 113 3.72 10.37 -2.14
CA ALA A 113 2.93 10.62 -0.93
C ALA A 113 2.97 9.51 0.11
N ASN A 114 3.16 8.24 -0.29
CA ASN A 114 3.26 7.12 0.65
C ASN A 114 4.46 7.27 1.59
N GLY A 115 5.57 7.86 1.11
CA GLY A 115 6.76 8.12 1.92
C GLY A 115 6.55 9.18 3.00
N HIS A 116 5.44 9.89 2.97
CA HIS A 116 5.07 10.92 3.94
C HIS A 116 4.01 10.46 4.94
N LEU A 117 3.66 9.18 4.96
CA LEU A 117 2.77 8.64 5.99
C LEU A 117 3.57 8.45 7.29
N THR A 118 3.44 9.40 8.21
CA THR A 118 4.21 9.43 9.47
C THR A 118 3.38 8.93 10.66
N PRO A 119 4.01 8.60 11.80
CA PRO A 119 3.30 8.27 13.04
C PRO A 119 2.29 9.33 13.48
N GLU A 120 2.60 10.62 13.30
CA GLU A 120 1.69 11.73 13.68
C GLU A 120 0.42 11.74 12.83
N LEU A 121 0.48 11.26 11.57
CA LEU A 121 -0.71 11.09 10.73
C LEU A 121 -1.55 9.90 11.22
N LEU A 122 -0.92 8.84 11.73
CA LEU A 122 -1.67 7.75 12.36
C LEU A 122 -2.35 8.19 13.66
N GLU A 123 -1.77 9.10 14.43
CA GLU A 123 -2.42 9.68 15.61
C GLU A 123 -3.71 10.41 15.25
N LYS A 124 -3.75 11.12 14.12
CA LYS A 124 -4.99 11.73 13.61
C LYS A 124 -6.05 10.70 13.26
N ALA A 125 -5.65 9.49 12.87
CA ALA A 125 -6.53 8.37 12.59
C ALA A 125 -6.82 7.48 13.82
N ALA A 126 -6.35 7.84 15.03
CA ALA A 126 -6.46 7.01 16.23
C ALA A 126 -7.90 6.53 16.47
N THR A 127 -8.91 7.39 16.26
CA THR A 127 -10.32 7.03 16.46
C THR A 127 -10.77 5.83 15.62
N ILE A 128 -10.34 5.73 14.37
CA ILE A 128 -10.70 4.59 13.52
C ILE A 128 -9.82 3.38 13.83
N LEU A 129 -8.54 3.59 14.16
CA LEU A 129 -7.62 2.52 14.56
C LEU A 129 -8.12 1.82 15.84
N GLU A 130 -8.54 2.55 16.87
CA GLU A 130 -9.09 1.99 18.13
C GLU A 130 -10.37 1.17 17.90
N ARG A 131 -11.16 1.54 16.90
CA ARG A 131 -12.40 0.84 16.56
C ARG A 131 -12.18 -0.39 15.68
N ALA A 132 -10.96 -0.57 15.16
CA ALA A 132 -10.66 -1.67 14.26
C ALA A 132 -10.86 -3.04 14.95
N GLY A 133 -11.41 -3.97 14.21
CA GLY A 133 -11.41 -5.38 14.59
C GLY A 133 -10.13 -6.09 14.14
N PHE A 134 -9.45 -5.51 13.15
CA PHE A 134 -8.24 -6.05 12.54
C PHE A 134 -7.47 -4.94 11.81
N LEU A 135 -6.15 -4.96 11.90
CA LEU A 135 -5.26 -4.05 11.19
C LEU A 135 -4.43 -4.81 10.14
N LEU A 136 -4.28 -4.21 8.96
CA LEU A 136 -3.44 -4.70 7.87
C LEU A 136 -2.37 -3.65 7.54
N ALA A 137 -1.13 -4.09 7.33
CA ALA A 137 -0.03 -3.23 6.91
C ALA A 137 0.90 -3.95 5.92
N GLN A 138 1.73 -3.18 5.21
CA GLN A 138 2.75 -3.63 4.27
C GLN A 138 4.00 -2.76 4.42
N LEU A 139 5.03 -2.95 3.57
CA LEU A 139 6.32 -2.24 3.69
C LEU A 139 6.55 -1.18 2.60
N GLU A 140 5.51 -0.74 1.90
CA GLU A 140 5.58 0.39 0.92
C GLU A 140 5.36 1.77 1.56
N ILE A 141 5.36 1.83 2.90
CA ILE A 141 5.32 3.05 3.71
C ILE A 141 6.52 3.09 4.65
N PRO A 142 6.84 4.20 5.32
CA PRO A 142 7.96 4.27 6.24
C PRO A 142 7.90 3.19 7.33
N LEU A 143 9.03 2.52 7.58
CA LEU A 143 9.10 1.45 8.58
C LEU A 143 8.79 1.95 10.00
N GLU A 144 9.15 3.19 10.31
CA GLU A 144 8.82 3.83 11.59
C GLU A 144 7.31 3.91 11.82
N THR A 145 6.53 4.12 10.74
CA THR A 145 5.07 4.15 10.79
C THR A 145 4.49 2.77 11.01
N VAL A 146 5.08 1.74 10.39
CA VAL A 146 4.69 0.34 10.63
C VAL A 146 5.00 -0.08 12.06
N ASP A 147 6.17 0.29 12.60
CA ASP A 147 6.53 -0.01 13.98
C ASP A 147 5.62 0.73 14.98
N TYR A 148 5.30 2.00 14.72
CA TYR A 148 4.32 2.75 15.51
C TYR A 148 2.94 2.06 15.51
N LEU A 149 2.47 1.62 14.33
CA LEU A 149 1.20 0.90 14.21
C LEU A 149 1.23 -0.41 15.01
N ALA A 150 2.34 -1.15 14.98
CA ALA A 150 2.49 -2.38 15.75
C ALA A 150 2.48 -2.13 17.27
N GLN A 151 3.12 -1.07 17.74
CA GLN A 151 3.06 -0.64 19.13
C GLN A 151 1.63 -0.21 19.52
N PHE A 152 0.94 0.50 18.63
CA PHE A 152 -0.46 0.90 18.83
C PHE A 152 -1.37 -0.33 18.95
N ALA A 153 -1.24 -1.29 18.02
CA ALA A 153 -2.00 -2.53 17.99
C ALA A 153 -1.82 -3.34 19.30
N GLU A 154 -0.57 -3.48 19.76
CA GLU A 154 -0.22 -4.15 21.01
C GLU A 154 -0.90 -3.48 22.22
N ARG A 155 -0.77 -2.14 22.35
CA ARG A 155 -1.37 -1.37 23.46
C ARG A 155 -2.89 -1.49 23.51
N HIS A 156 -3.55 -1.59 22.37
CA HIS A 156 -5.02 -1.63 22.26
C HIS A 156 -5.56 -3.05 22.09
N ASN A 157 -4.70 -4.09 22.12
CA ASN A 157 -5.07 -5.49 21.92
C ASN A 157 -5.83 -5.71 20.59
N ILE A 158 -5.38 -5.06 19.51
CA ILE A 158 -5.96 -5.20 18.17
C ILE A 158 -5.05 -6.11 17.34
N PRO A 159 -5.58 -7.16 16.73
CA PRO A 159 -4.77 -8.04 15.88
C PRO A 159 -4.23 -7.27 14.66
N LEU A 160 -2.92 -7.44 14.40
CA LEU A 160 -2.21 -6.84 13.26
C LEU A 160 -1.60 -7.93 12.40
N MET A 161 -1.84 -7.84 11.09
CA MET A 161 -1.15 -8.63 10.07
C MET A 161 -0.24 -7.72 9.23
N LEU A 162 0.99 -8.16 9.03
CA LEU A 162 1.95 -7.54 8.15
C LEU A 162 2.19 -8.43 6.92
N ASP A 163 2.01 -7.87 5.74
CA ASP A 163 2.55 -8.36 4.49
C ASP A 163 3.95 -7.75 4.32
N PRO A 164 5.06 -8.53 4.48
CA PRO A 164 6.42 -7.98 4.54
C PRO A 164 6.99 -7.68 3.15
N ALA A 165 6.19 -7.07 2.30
CA ALA A 165 6.52 -6.72 0.93
C ALA A 165 6.56 -5.20 0.70
N PRO A 166 7.61 -4.66 0.01
CA PRO A 166 8.79 -5.37 -0.51
C PRO A 166 9.70 -5.90 0.61
N ALA A 167 10.37 -7.03 0.31
CA ALA A 167 11.27 -7.71 1.25
C ALA A 167 12.34 -6.76 1.80
N ARG A 168 12.54 -6.83 3.11
CA ARG A 168 13.58 -6.09 3.85
C ARG A 168 13.75 -6.66 5.25
N GLU A 169 14.93 -6.48 5.83
CA GLU A 169 15.18 -6.85 7.21
C GLU A 169 14.25 -6.10 8.17
N LEU A 170 13.63 -6.83 9.11
CA LEU A 170 12.71 -6.30 10.10
C LEU A 170 13.25 -6.45 11.52
N PRO A 171 13.11 -5.41 12.37
CA PRO A 171 13.49 -5.50 13.77
C PRO A 171 12.71 -6.63 14.48
N THR A 172 13.41 -7.49 15.23
CA THR A 172 12.79 -8.55 16.04
C THR A 172 11.71 -8.02 16.98
N ALA A 173 11.88 -6.79 17.49
CA ALA A 173 10.89 -6.14 18.34
C ALA A 173 9.56 -5.88 17.60
N LEU A 174 9.60 -5.51 16.31
CA LEU A 174 8.42 -5.35 15.47
C LEU A 174 7.74 -6.71 15.25
N LEU A 175 8.52 -7.73 14.86
CA LEU A 175 7.99 -9.07 14.58
C LEU A 175 7.23 -9.67 15.78
N ARG A 176 7.69 -9.44 16.99
CA ARG A 176 7.03 -9.94 18.22
C ARG A 176 5.66 -9.32 18.50
N ARG A 177 5.35 -8.15 17.92
CA ARG A 177 4.08 -7.43 18.09
C ARG A 177 3.03 -7.84 17.06
N LEU A 178 3.44 -8.56 16.01
CA LEU A 178 2.53 -9.00 14.95
C LEU A 178 1.70 -10.18 15.42
N THR A 179 0.42 -10.20 15.01
CA THR A 179 -0.42 -11.38 15.17
C THR A 179 -0.17 -12.37 14.04
N TRP A 180 0.00 -11.86 12.82
CA TRP A 180 0.34 -12.65 11.64
C TRP A 180 1.32 -11.90 10.75
N ILE A 181 2.12 -12.68 10.03
CA ILE A 181 2.98 -12.23 8.93
C ILE A 181 2.78 -13.17 7.74
N THR A 182 2.71 -12.61 6.53
CA THR A 182 2.37 -13.35 5.30
C THR A 182 3.44 -13.21 4.22
N PRO A 183 4.68 -13.69 4.47
CA PRO A 183 5.74 -13.62 3.48
C PRO A 183 5.52 -14.63 2.35
N ASN A 184 5.94 -14.27 1.14
CA ASN A 184 6.18 -15.24 0.07
C ASN A 184 7.55 -15.94 0.28
N GLU A 185 7.92 -16.84 -0.64
CA GLU A 185 9.16 -17.63 -0.53
C GLU A 185 10.43 -16.76 -0.50
N THR A 186 10.46 -15.68 -1.26
CA THR A 186 11.61 -14.74 -1.31
C THR A 186 11.65 -13.90 -0.02
N GLU A 187 10.53 -13.34 0.39
CA GLU A 187 10.42 -12.52 1.59
C GLU A 187 10.72 -13.30 2.88
N ALA A 188 10.48 -14.62 2.89
CA ALA A 188 10.77 -15.46 4.04
C ALA A 188 12.26 -15.81 4.21
N THR A 189 13.09 -15.52 3.21
CA THR A 189 14.54 -15.84 3.21
C THR A 189 15.42 -14.63 3.50
N GLU A 190 14.87 -13.44 3.56
CA GLU A 190 15.52 -12.19 3.96
C GLU A 190 15.22 -11.83 5.42
#